data_edad67d34b377c62626fcc66f3b8861d
#
_entry.id   edad67d34b377c62626fcc66f3b8861d
#
_cell.length_a   1.000
_cell.length_b   1.000
_cell.length_c   1.000
_cell.angle_alpha   90.00
_cell.angle_beta   90.00
_cell.angle_gamma   90.00
#
_symmetry.space_group_name_H-M   'P 1'
#
loop_
_entity.id
_entity.type
_entity.pdbx_description
1 polymer ?
#
loop_
_entity_poly.entity_id
_entity_poly.type
_entity_poly.pdbx_seq_one_letter_code
_entity_poly.pdbx_strand_id
1 'polypeptide(L)' 'MNIQTVAKNLRATIAGKEKHLAGLCNYQGINEGAAMYSEGIRAMLEINIDELRRILQDVEQCIEKVEV' A
#
# COMPACT_ATOMS: atom_id res chain seq x y z
N MET A 1 13.69 7.14 -17.00
CA MET A 1 12.63 7.09 -15.95
C MET A 1 12.94 8.14 -14.92
N ASN A 2 11.96 8.98 -14.62
CA ASN A 2 12.13 10.06 -13.64
C ASN A 2 11.80 9.56 -12.23
N ILE A 3 12.70 9.81 -11.27
CA ILE A 3 12.51 9.33 -9.89
C ILE A 3 11.28 9.96 -9.21
N GLN A 4 10.95 11.20 -9.60
CA GLN A 4 9.74 11.86 -9.09
C GLN A 4 8.47 11.17 -9.60
N THR A 5 8.50 10.67 -10.83
CA THR A 5 7.39 9.89 -11.39
C THR A 5 7.25 8.56 -10.65
N VAL A 6 8.38 7.91 -10.31
CA VAL A 6 8.37 6.69 -9.51
C VAL A 6 7.73 6.94 -8.15
N ALA A 7 8.11 8.03 -7.48
CA ALA A 7 7.55 8.38 -6.18
C ALA A 7 6.04 8.64 -6.29
N LYS A 8 5.61 9.35 -7.31
CA LYS A 8 4.19 9.64 -7.56
C LYS A 8 3.41 8.35 -7.75
N ASN A 9 3.94 7.42 -8.55
CA ASN A 9 3.29 6.14 -8.82
C ASN A 9 3.21 5.29 -7.56
N LEU A 10 4.26 5.30 -6.73
CA LEU A 10 4.27 4.59 -5.46
C LEU A 10 3.19 5.13 -4.52
N ARG A 11 3.07 6.46 -4.41
CA ARG A 11 2.03 7.08 -3.57
C ARG A 11 0.64 6.70 -4.05
N ALA A 12 0.41 6.71 -5.36
CA ALA A 12 -0.88 6.33 -5.94
C ALA A 12 -1.19 4.85 -5.68
N THR A 13 -0.20 3.98 -5.82
CA THR A 13 -0.36 2.55 -5.56
C THR A 13 -0.69 2.30 -4.09
N ILE A 14 0.02 2.95 -3.18
CA ILE A 14 -0.22 2.84 -1.74
C ILE A 14 -1.63 3.31 -1.40
N ALA A 15 -2.04 4.47 -1.93
CA ALA A 15 -3.38 5.01 -1.69
C ALA A 15 -4.47 4.06 -2.17
N GLY A 16 -4.28 3.45 -3.34
CA GLY A 16 -5.22 2.46 -3.87
C GLY A 16 -5.33 1.23 -2.99
N LYS A 17 -4.20 0.74 -2.48
CA LYS A 17 -4.18 -0.41 -1.59
C LYS A 17 -4.79 -0.08 -0.23
N GLU A 18 -4.55 1.12 0.28
CA GLU A 18 -5.16 1.57 1.55
C GLU A 18 -6.68 1.67 1.42
N LYS A 19 -7.16 2.16 0.28
CA LYS A 19 -8.59 2.23 0.01
C LYS A 19 -9.21 0.83 -0.05
N HIS A 20 -8.53 -0.10 -0.69
CA HIS A 20 -8.97 -1.50 -0.75
C HIS A 20 -9.02 -2.11 0.64
N LEU A 21 -7.97 -1.88 1.44
CA LEU A 21 -7.91 -2.37 2.82
C LEU A 21 -9.05 -1.82 3.66
N ALA A 22 -9.36 -0.53 3.54
CA ALA A 22 -10.47 0.09 4.27
C ALA A 22 -11.81 -0.55 3.90
N GLY A 23 -11.99 -0.87 2.62
CA GLY A 23 -13.17 -1.57 2.15
C GLY A 23 -13.30 -2.96 2.77
N LEU A 24 -12.19 -3.68 2.89
CA LEU A 24 -12.18 -5.00 3.51
C LEU A 24 -12.44 -4.93 5.01
N CYS A 25 -11.95 -3.90 5.68
CA CYS A 25 -12.19 -3.72 7.12
C CYS A 25 -13.67 -3.47 7.41
N ASN A 26 -14.40 -2.87 6.47
CA ASN A 26 -15.83 -2.62 6.61
C ASN A 26 -16.68 -3.81 6.15
N TYR A 27 -16.05 -4.81 5.55
CA TYR A 27 -16.76 -5.99 5.07
C TYR A 27 -17.12 -6.90 6.24
N GLN A 28 -18.42 -7.15 6.41
CA GLN A 28 -18.90 -8.12 7.37
C GLN A 28 -19.21 -9.40 6.62
N GLY A 29 -18.37 -10.40 6.79
CA GLY A 29 -18.51 -11.66 6.10
C GLY A 29 -19.86 -12.31 6.37
N ILE A 30 -20.46 -12.87 5.32
CA ILE A 30 -21.74 -13.55 5.42
C ILE A 30 -21.59 -14.92 6.12
N ASN A 31 -20.37 -15.46 6.10
CA ASN A 31 -20.04 -16.74 6.75
C ASN A 31 -18.57 -16.75 7.17
N GLU A 32 -18.19 -17.75 7.96
CA GLU A 32 -16.82 -17.90 8.46
C GLU A 32 -15.78 -17.98 7.35
N GLY A 33 -16.07 -18.69 6.28
CA GLY A 33 -15.14 -18.82 5.15
C GLY A 33 -14.84 -17.49 4.51
N ALA A 34 -15.87 -16.66 4.29
CA ALA A 34 -15.69 -15.35 3.73
C ALA A 34 -14.91 -14.43 4.67
N ALA A 35 -15.16 -14.52 5.98
CA ALA A 35 -14.44 -13.73 6.97
C ALA A 35 -12.96 -14.11 7.00
N MET A 36 -12.64 -15.41 6.97
CA MET A 36 -11.24 -15.86 6.95
C MET A 36 -10.52 -15.43 5.69
N TYR A 37 -11.20 -15.50 4.55
CA TYR A 37 -10.64 -15.05 3.28
C TYR A 37 -10.33 -13.56 3.31
N SER A 38 -11.23 -12.75 3.84
CA SER A 38 -11.03 -11.31 3.97
C SER A 38 -9.87 -10.98 4.90
N GLU A 39 -9.72 -11.71 5.99
CA GLU A 39 -8.60 -11.54 6.91
C GLU A 39 -7.26 -11.84 6.25
N GLY A 40 -7.20 -12.89 5.44
CA GLY A 40 -5.99 -13.26 4.70
C GLY A 40 -5.58 -12.18 3.71
N ILE A 41 -6.54 -11.66 2.96
CA ILE A 41 -6.29 -10.57 2.01
C ILE A 41 -5.85 -9.31 2.74
N ARG A 42 -6.50 -8.98 3.86
CA ARG A 42 -6.16 -7.81 4.66
C ARG A 42 -4.72 -7.89 5.16
N ALA A 43 -4.32 -9.04 5.70
CA ALA A 43 -2.97 -9.23 6.20
C ALA A 43 -1.94 -9.05 5.08
N MET A 44 -2.23 -9.61 3.90
CA MET A 44 -1.35 -9.48 2.75
C MET A 44 -1.24 -8.03 2.27
N LEU A 45 -2.35 -7.30 2.25
CA LEU A 45 -2.36 -5.89 1.89
C LEU A 45 -1.57 -5.04 2.87
N GLU A 46 -1.69 -5.31 4.16
CA GLU A 46 -0.93 -4.59 5.19
C GLU A 46 0.56 -4.77 5.00
N ILE A 47 1.01 -5.98 4.72
CA ILE A 47 2.42 -6.27 4.45
C ILE A 47 2.88 -5.53 3.20
N ASN A 48 2.11 -5.59 2.13
CA ASN A 48 2.42 -4.92 0.86
C ASN A 48 2.51 -3.41 1.03
N ILE A 49 1.58 -2.81 1.75
CA ILE A 49 1.57 -1.37 2.01
C ILE A 49 2.82 -0.98 2.79
N ASP A 50 3.16 -1.74 3.81
CA ASP A 50 4.34 -1.47 4.63
C ASP A 50 5.62 -1.52 3.80
N GLU A 51 5.76 -2.53 2.94
CA GLU A 51 6.91 -2.65 2.05
C GLU A 51 6.99 -1.47 1.06
N LEU A 52 5.86 -1.10 0.48
CA LEU A 52 5.80 0.01 -0.47
C LEU A 52 6.14 1.33 0.19
N ARG A 53 5.71 1.55 1.44
CA ARG A 53 6.05 2.75 2.19
C ARG A 53 7.55 2.85 2.46
N ARG A 54 8.20 1.73 2.75
CA ARG A 54 9.65 1.69 2.93
C ARG A 54 10.38 2.04 1.64
N ILE A 55 9.93 1.47 0.52
CA ILE A 55 10.50 1.78 -0.79
C ILE A 55 10.30 3.27 -1.11
N LEU A 56 9.11 3.79 -0.87
CA LEU A 56 8.81 5.20 -1.09
C LEU A 56 9.71 6.11 -0.25
N GLN A 57 9.93 5.75 1.01
CA GLN A 57 10.80 6.51 1.89
C GLN A 57 12.21 6.58 1.33
N ASP A 58 12.75 5.46 0.84
CA ASP A 58 14.07 5.42 0.23
C ASP A 58 14.13 6.28 -1.04
N VAL A 59 13.09 6.21 -1.86
CA VAL A 59 12.99 7.02 -3.09
C VAL A 59 12.95 8.51 -2.74
N GLU A 60 12.17 8.88 -1.74
CA GLU A 60 12.06 10.28 -1.31
C GLU A 60 13.39 10.81 -0.77
N GLN A 61 14.14 9.99 -0.04
CA GLN A 61 15.49 10.36 0.42
C GLN A 61 16.43 10.59 -0.75
N CYS A 62 16.33 9.75 -1.79
CA CYS A 62 17.13 9.94 -3.00
C CYS A 62 16.79 11.26 -3.71
N ILE A 63 15.51 11.62 -3.75
CA ILE A 63 15.08 12.89 -4.35
C ILE A 63 15.67 14.06 -3.56
N GLU A 64 15.60 14.03 -2.24
CA GLU A 64 16.15 15.09 -1.39
C GLU A 64 17.65 15.28 -1.62
N LYS A 65 18.40 14.17 -1.77
CA LYS A 65 19.83 14.24 -2.01
C LYS A 65 20.18 14.86 -3.36
N VAL A 66 19.33 14.62 -4.36
CA VAL A 66 19.57 15.14 -5.72
C VAL A 66 19.25 16.64 -5.80
N GLU A 67 18.28 17.11 -5.02
CA GLU A 67 17.84 18.50 -5.03
C GLU A 67 18.77 19.44 -4.25
N VAL A 68 19.70 18.92 -3.49
CA VAL A 68 20.71 19.69 -2.77
C VAL A 68 21.95 19.99 -3.66
#